data_72b2af1dca9b7fae90545e36a69774e7
#
_entry.id   72b2af1dca9b7fae90545e36a69774e7
#
_cell.length_a   1.000
_cell.length_b   1.000
_cell.length_c   1.000
_cell.angle_alpha   90.00
_cell.angle_beta   90.00
_cell.angle_gamma   90.00
#
_symmetry.space_group_name_H-M   'P 1'
#
loop_
_entity.id
_entity.type
_entity.pdbx_description
1 polymer ?
#
loop_
_entity_poly.entity_id
_entity_poly.type
_entity_poly.pdbx_seq_one_letter_code
_entity_poly.pdbx_strand_id
1 'polypeptide(L)'
;AVETVRYSTERQTAYAAGTPSGSEAQLPAALQEPRDWGWNVTDVHLDSSRAATAQEAGSSAGADPYTRLDVTVTHDRFAVLRVVWYAGMGLTAAWFLFANLRFALRLRRSRRPYEGELPVSCPLPVYVADGLPSPCLFGLIHPAIYLNDAALRSGHLDHVLVHELTHRRHLDHWWALARCACLAVQWFNPLVWIAAGLSRQDCETACDASAIRRLGEPERLSYGRTLVGMIAAGSRRPSALLETATT
;
A
#
# COMPACT_ATOMS: atom_id res chain seq x y z
N ALA A 1 -4.53 -17.80 15.45
CA ALA A 1 -3.74 -19.02 15.66
C ALA A 1 -3.13 -19.39 14.30
N VAL A 2 -1.85 -19.11 14.13
CA VAL A 2 -1.10 -19.52 12.93
C VAL A 2 -0.69 -20.97 13.19
N GLU A 3 -1.30 -21.88 12.48
CA GLU A 3 -0.94 -23.28 12.50
C GLU A 3 0.40 -23.43 11.78
N THR A 4 1.48 -23.62 12.55
CA THR A 4 2.82 -23.85 12.02
C THR A 4 2.88 -25.30 11.55
N VAL A 5 2.66 -25.50 10.26
CA VAL A 5 2.85 -26.84 9.66
C VAL A 5 4.35 -27.12 9.64
N ARG A 6 4.79 -27.96 10.58
CA ARG A 6 6.16 -28.48 10.62
C ARG A 6 6.32 -29.54 9.55
N TYR A 7 6.99 -29.21 8.46
CA TYR A 7 7.52 -30.23 7.56
C TYR A 7 8.99 -30.46 7.91
N SER A 8 9.24 -31.57 8.59
CA SER A 8 10.58 -32.13 8.77
C SER A 8 11.01 -32.79 7.46
N THR A 9 11.98 -32.20 6.77
CA THR A 9 12.64 -32.89 5.67
C THR A 9 14.14 -32.85 5.97
N GLU A 10 14.71 -34.04 6.15
CA GLU A 10 16.10 -34.40 6.43
C GLU A 10 16.58 -34.26 7.88
N ARG A 11 16.66 -35.45 8.49
CA ARG A 11 17.41 -35.66 9.71
C ARG A 11 18.86 -35.91 9.32
N GLN A 12 19.70 -34.90 9.41
CA GLN A 12 21.16 -35.10 9.29
C GLN A 12 21.72 -35.41 10.67
N THR A 13 22.26 -36.60 10.83
CA THR A 13 22.94 -37.05 12.03
C THR A 13 24.42 -36.69 11.91
N ALA A 14 24.87 -35.73 12.67
CA ALA A 14 26.30 -35.42 12.77
C ALA A 14 26.85 -36.07 14.05
N TYR A 15 27.93 -36.78 13.94
CA TYR A 15 28.63 -37.38 15.07
C TYR A 15 29.85 -36.54 15.40
N ALA A 16 29.95 -36.03 16.63
CA ALA A 16 31.11 -35.35 17.12
C ALA A 16 31.88 -36.26 18.06
N ALA A 17 33.15 -36.53 17.78
CA ALA A 17 34.04 -37.30 18.65
C ALA A 17 34.65 -36.34 19.71
N GLY A 18 34.35 -36.59 20.99
CA GLY A 18 34.98 -35.90 22.13
C GLY A 18 34.00 -35.62 23.24
N THR A 19 34.38 -35.85 24.48
CA THR A 19 33.63 -35.46 25.66
C THR A 19 33.61 -33.95 25.80
N PRO A 20 32.46 -33.29 25.87
CA PRO A 20 32.41 -31.86 26.10
C PRO A 20 32.62 -31.58 27.57
N SER A 21 33.82 -31.14 27.93
CA SER A 21 34.01 -30.43 29.17
C SER A 21 33.89 -28.93 28.91
N GLY A 22 32.77 -28.35 29.35
CA GLY A 22 32.56 -26.90 29.40
C GLY A 22 31.99 -26.27 28.14
N SER A 23 30.79 -25.74 28.27
CA SER A 23 30.15 -24.64 27.58
C SER A 23 30.73 -24.23 26.20
N GLU A 24 30.02 -24.54 25.18
CA GLU A 24 30.13 -24.23 23.76
C GLU A 24 30.49 -25.44 22.90
N ALA A 25 29.50 -26.23 22.60
CA ALA A 25 29.59 -27.16 21.49
C ALA A 25 29.65 -26.32 20.19
N GLN A 26 30.88 -26.14 19.67
CA GLN A 26 31.02 -25.52 18.33
C GLN A 26 30.39 -26.43 17.31
N LEU A 27 29.37 -25.92 16.61
CA LEU A 27 28.78 -26.60 15.45
C LEU A 27 29.88 -26.99 14.45
N PRO A 28 29.83 -28.19 13.86
CA PRO A 28 30.74 -28.57 12.79
C PRO A 28 30.75 -27.51 11.70
N ALA A 29 31.92 -27.21 11.15
CA ALA A 29 32.11 -26.15 10.15
C ALA A 29 31.16 -26.28 8.93
N ALA A 30 30.71 -27.48 8.61
CA ALA A 30 29.72 -27.73 7.55
C ALA A 30 28.31 -27.17 7.85
N LEU A 31 28.01 -26.87 9.14
CA LEU A 31 26.72 -26.29 9.57
C LEU A 31 26.85 -24.81 9.92
N GLN A 32 28.06 -24.24 9.90
CA GLN A 32 28.30 -22.81 10.20
C GLN A 32 28.14 -21.89 8.99
N GLU A 33 28.19 -22.42 7.77
CA GLU A 33 27.94 -21.60 6.58
C GLU A 33 26.46 -21.65 6.19
N PRO A 34 25.76 -20.52 6.15
CA PRO A 34 24.41 -20.45 5.59
C PRO A 34 24.51 -20.70 4.08
N ARG A 35 24.45 -21.97 3.68
CA ARG A 35 24.27 -22.34 2.28
C ARG A 35 22.80 -22.26 1.97
N ASP A 36 22.50 -21.32 1.10
CA ASP A 36 21.24 -21.14 0.41
C ASP A 36 20.15 -20.34 1.15
N TRP A 37 19.64 -19.41 0.39
CA TRP A 37 18.55 -18.50 0.68
C TRP A 37 17.32 -19.21 1.25
N GLY A 38 17.06 -19.05 2.54
CA GLY A 38 15.82 -19.49 3.16
C GLY A 38 15.93 -20.56 4.24
N TRP A 39 17.12 -20.92 4.68
CA TRP A 39 17.30 -21.88 5.79
C TRP A 39 17.54 -21.13 7.10
N ASN A 40 16.60 -21.24 8.05
CA ASN A 40 16.81 -20.79 9.42
C ASN A 40 16.97 -22.03 10.32
N VAL A 41 18.11 -22.13 11.00
CA VAL A 41 18.31 -23.11 12.09
C VAL A 41 17.59 -22.53 13.31
N THR A 42 16.42 -23.08 13.65
CA THR A 42 15.56 -22.56 14.72
C THR A 42 15.72 -23.27 16.05
N ASP A 43 16.32 -24.48 16.06
CA ASP A 43 16.49 -25.22 17.29
C ASP A 43 17.62 -26.27 17.18
N VAL A 44 18.52 -26.28 18.17
CA VAL A 44 19.58 -27.27 18.30
C VAL A 44 19.32 -28.01 19.62
N HIS A 45 18.80 -29.21 19.56
CA HIS A 45 18.55 -30.02 20.74
C HIS A 45 19.68 -31.03 20.93
N LEU A 46 20.41 -30.91 22.05
CA LEU A 46 21.37 -31.92 22.52
C LEU A 46 20.61 -32.93 23.34
N ASP A 47 20.39 -34.13 22.80
CA ASP A 47 19.80 -35.22 23.57
C ASP A 47 20.92 -36.03 24.26
N SER A 48 21.21 -35.66 25.50
CA SER A 48 22.16 -36.37 26.37
C SER A 48 21.54 -37.54 27.13
N SER A 49 20.23 -37.76 26.99
CA SER A 49 19.49 -38.74 27.80
C SER A 49 19.86 -40.22 27.48
N ARG A 50 20.35 -40.48 26.27
CA ARG A 50 20.75 -41.83 25.84
C ARG A 50 22.13 -42.23 26.30
N ALA A 51 23.02 -41.31 26.60
CA ALA A 51 24.36 -41.60 27.14
C ALA A 51 24.29 -42.11 28.58
N ALA A 52 23.37 -41.57 29.38
CA ALA A 52 23.18 -41.99 30.78
C ALA A 52 22.58 -43.40 30.92
N THR A 53 21.61 -43.75 30.07
CA THR A 53 20.96 -45.08 30.13
C THR A 53 21.85 -46.24 29.66
N ALA A 54 22.80 -45.98 28.75
CA ALA A 54 23.76 -46.99 28.31
C ALA A 54 24.82 -47.31 29.39
N GLN A 55 25.13 -46.37 30.23
CA GLN A 55 26.12 -46.51 31.32
C GLN A 55 25.56 -47.27 32.54
N GLU A 56 24.23 -47.20 32.77
CA GLU A 56 23.56 -47.93 33.86
C GLU A 56 23.27 -49.39 33.49
N ALA A 57 23.24 -49.75 32.22
CA ALA A 57 22.90 -51.12 31.76
C ALA A 57 24.09 -52.11 31.77
N GLY A 58 25.28 -51.72 32.22
CA GLY A 58 26.41 -52.65 32.45
C GLY A 58 26.89 -53.44 31.21
N SER A 59 26.56 -53.00 30.02
CA SER A 59 26.96 -53.64 28.77
C SER A 59 28.32 -53.09 28.31
N SER A 60 29.37 -53.88 28.45
CA SER A 60 30.75 -53.58 28.03
C SER A 60 30.97 -53.73 26.52
N ALA A 61 29.97 -53.67 25.71
CA ALA A 61 30.04 -53.73 24.25
C ALA A 61 29.90 -52.33 23.68
N GLY A 62 31.04 -51.69 23.37
CA GLY A 62 31.13 -50.60 22.42
C GLY A 62 30.12 -49.44 22.60
N ALA A 63 30.16 -48.76 23.72
CA ALA A 63 29.48 -47.48 23.85
C ALA A 63 30.07 -46.52 22.83
N ASP A 64 29.37 -46.21 21.78
CA ASP A 64 29.75 -45.17 20.82
C ASP A 64 29.93 -43.85 21.61
N PRO A 65 31.11 -43.24 21.62
CA PRO A 65 31.38 -42.01 22.38
C PRO A 65 30.74 -40.79 21.72
N TYR A 66 29.74 -40.98 20.89
CA TYR A 66 29.16 -39.91 20.10
C TYR A 66 27.85 -39.43 20.69
N THR A 67 27.78 -38.14 20.98
CA THR A 67 26.53 -37.48 21.33
C THR A 67 25.75 -37.17 20.06
N ARG A 68 24.53 -37.65 19.98
CA ARG A 68 23.65 -37.40 18.84
C ARG A 68 23.18 -35.96 18.88
N LEU A 69 23.52 -35.19 17.84
CA LEU A 69 23.03 -33.85 17.64
C LEU A 69 21.84 -33.89 16.69
N ASP A 70 20.63 -33.64 17.19
CA ASP A 70 19.45 -33.51 16.35
C ASP A 70 19.29 -32.02 15.97
N VAL A 71 19.62 -31.69 14.73
CA VAL A 71 19.45 -30.35 14.17
C VAL A 71 18.14 -30.30 13.39
N THR A 72 17.19 -29.47 13.83
CA THR A 72 15.95 -29.24 13.11
C THR A 72 16.12 -28.02 12.23
N VAL A 73 16.15 -28.22 10.93
CA VAL A 73 16.22 -27.14 9.95
C VAL A 73 14.82 -26.88 9.41
N THR A 74 14.30 -25.68 9.63
CA THR A 74 13.01 -25.26 9.08
C THR A 74 13.21 -24.44 7.84
N HIS A 75 12.64 -24.89 6.73
CA HIS A 75 12.64 -24.14 5.47
C HIS A 75 11.37 -23.30 5.36
N ASP A 76 11.54 -21.98 5.27
CA ASP A 76 10.42 -21.08 5.06
C ASP A 76 10.09 -20.98 3.56
N ARG A 77 9.19 -21.85 3.11
CA ARG A 77 8.71 -21.89 1.71
C ARG A 77 8.11 -20.57 1.24
N PHE A 78 7.66 -19.74 2.18
CA PHE A 78 6.98 -18.49 1.87
C PHE A 78 7.90 -17.26 1.94
N ALA A 79 9.18 -17.44 2.29
CA ALA A 79 10.12 -16.32 2.40
C ALA A 79 10.19 -15.50 1.09
N VAL A 80 10.33 -16.18 -0.04
CA VAL A 80 10.38 -15.53 -1.38
C VAL A 80 9.07 -14.82 -1.69
N LEU A 81 7.92 -15.47 -1.43
CA LEU A 81 6.60 -14.86 -1.65
C LEU A 81 6.40 -13.61 -0.81
N ARG A 82 6.83 -13.63 0.47
CA ARG A 82 6.77 -12.44 1.33
C ARG A 82 7.65 -11.32 0.79
N VAL A 83 8.88 -11.62 0.38
CA VAL A 83 9.78 -10.61 -0.20
C VAL A 83 9.18 -9.99 -1.45
N VAL A 84 8.65 -10.80 -2.37
CA VAL A 84 7.98 -10.33 -3.60
C VAL A 84 6.77 -9.47 -3.25
N TRP A 85 5.97 -9.89 -2.27
CA TRP A 85 4.78 -9.14 -1.85
C TRP A 85 5.15 -7.78 -1.24
N TYR A 86 6.12 -7.74 -0.30
CA TYR A 86 6.58 -6.47 0.28
C TYR A 86 7.25 -5.56 -0.75
N ALA A 87 8.03 -6.12 -1.67
CA ALA A 87 8.65 -5.35 -2.75
C ALA A 87 7.60 -4.71 -3.67
N GLY A 88 6.59 -5.48 -4.09
CA GLY A 88 5.49 -4.97 -4.90
C GLY A 88 4.64 -3.92 -4.17
N MET A 89 4.36 -4.14 -2.89
CA MET A 89 3.68 -3.16 -2.03
C MET A 89 4.48 -1.85 -1.94
N GLY A 90 5.78 -1.94 -1.67
CA GLY A 90 6.67 -0.78 -1.58
C GLY A 90 6.77 -0.01 -2.91
N LEU A 91 6.91 -0.72 -4.03
CA LEU A 91 6.94 -0.14 -5.37
C LEU A 91 5.63 0.60 -5.70
N THR A 92 4.49 -0.02 -5.43
CA THR A 92 3.17 0.58 -5.69
C THR A 92 2.94 1.80 -4.81
N ALA A 93 3.28 1.72 -3.51
CA ALA A 93 3.18 2.85 -2.59
C ALA A 93 4.10 4.01 -3.01
N ALA A 94 5.35 3.71 -3.39
CA ALA A 94 6.30 4.70 -3.89
C ALA A 94 5.80 5.37 -5.18
N TRP A 95 5.18 4.61 -6.08
CA TRP A 95 4.56 5.13 -7.29
C TRP A 95 3.44 6.12 -6.99
N PHE A 96 2.49 5.77 -6.10
CA PHE A 96 1.44 6.70 -5.70
C PHE A 96 1.99 7.95 -5.02
N LEU A 97 2.97 7.79 -4.13
CA LEU A 97 3.62 8.93 -3.47
C LEU A 97 4.31 9.84 -4.49
N PHE A 98 5.06 9.28 -5.43
CA PHE A 98 5.73 10.03 -6.49
C PHE A 98 4.73 10.77 -7.38
N ALA A 99 3.64 10.11 -7.80
CA ALA A 99 2.59 10.72 -8.62
C ALA A 99 1.94 11.91 -7.89
N ASN A 100 1.54 11.71 -6.61
CA ASN A 100 0.97 12.77 -5.79
C ASN A 100 1.94 13.94 -5.55
N LEU A 101 3.20 13.63 -5.26
CA LEU A 101 4.23 14.67 -5.05
C LEU A 101 4.47 15.46 -6.33
N ARG A 102 4.58 14.78 -7.48
CA ARG A 102 4.72 15.42 -8.79
C ARG A 102 3.55 16.34 -9.09
N PHE A 103 2.31 15.89 -8.82
CA PHE A 103 1.10 16.69 -9.00
C PHE A 103 1.09 17.89 -8.05
N ALA A 104 1.39 17.69 -6.77
CA ALA A 104 1.49 18.78 -5.78
C ALA A 104 2.52 19.84 -6.18
N LEU A 105 3.69 19.41 -6.66
CA LEU A 105 4.73 20.33 -7.13
C LEU A 105 4.29 21.10 -8.38
N ARG A 106 3.57 20.44 -9.30
CA ARG A 106 3.00 21.10 -10.48
C ARG A 106 2.00 22.18 -10.08
N LEU A 107 1.04 21.83 -9.19
CA LEU A 107 0.08 22.80 -8.67
C LEU A 107 0.75 23.99 -7.98
N ARG A 108 1.71 23.72 -7.10
CA ARG A 108 2.43 24.79 -6.37
C ARG A 108 3.16 25.75 -7.29
N ARG A 109 3.67 25.28 -8.44
CA ARG A 109 4.40 26.09 -9.42
C ARG A 109 3.48 26.95 -10.29
N SER A 110 2.27 26.46 -10.59
CA SER A 110 1.34 27.12 -11.52
C SER A 110 0.21 27.85 -10.82
N ARG A 111 0.04 27.69 -9.49
CA ARG A 111 -1.08 28.29 -8.77
C ARG A 111 -0.93 29.80 -8.61
N ARG A 112 -2.03 30.48 -8.77
CA ARG A 112 -2.20 31.92 -8.44
C ARG A 112 -3.43 32.07 -7.55
N PRO A 113 -3.45 32.94 -6.52
CA PRO A 113 -4.65 33.21 -5.75
C PRO A 113 -5.78 33.65 -6.67
N TYR A 114 -6.99 33.23 -6.39
CA TYR A 114 -8.18 33.78 -7.07
C TYR A 114 -8.58 35.08 -6.39
N GLU A 115 -8.56 36.19 -7.12
CA GLU A 115 -8.85 37.52 -6.59
C GLU A 115 -10.28 38.01 -6.88
N GLY A 116 -11.08 37.19 -7.58
CA GLY A 116 -12.47 37.51 -7.88
C GLY A 116 -13.43 37.28 -6.72
N GLU A 117 -14.62 37.82 -6.82
CA GLU A 117 -15.69 37.49 -5.87
C GLU A 117 -16.16 36.06 -6.06
N LEU A 118 -16.31 35.35 -4.95
CA LEU A 118 -16.82 33.98 -4.95
C LEU A 118 -18.34 34.01 -4.85
N PRO A 119 -19.07 33.37 -5.79
CA PRO A 119 -20.54 33.33 -5.76
C PRO A 119 -21.10 32.51 -4.60
N VAL A 120 -20.25 31.70 -3.95
CA VAL A 120 -20.61 30.85 -2.81
C VAL A 120 -19.60 31.05 -1.68
N SER A 121 -20.10 31.06 -0.44
CA SER A 121 -19.21 31.09 0.74
C SER A 121 -18.30 29.87 0.75
N CYS A 122 -17.01 30.12 0.60
CA CYS A 122 -15.99 29.09 0.52
C CYS A 122 -15.00 29.23 1.71
N PRO A 123 -14.97 28.29 2.64
CA PRO A 123 -14.05 28.32 3.78
C PRO A 123 -12.63 27.87 3.42
N LEU A 124 -12.40 27.48 2.17
CA LEU A 124 -11.12 26.97 1.69
C LEU A 124 -10.44 28.04 0.80
N PRO A 125 -9.10 28.04 0.77
CA PRO A 125 -8.38 28.86 -0.18
C PRO A 125 -8.66 28.39 -1.61
N VAL A 126 -8.90 29.33 -2.51
CA VAL A 126 -9.18 29.08 -3.92
C VAL A 126 -8.01 29.61 -4.75
N TYR A 127 -7.49 28.77 -5.61
CA TYR A 127 -6.40 29.11 -6.53
C TYR A 127 -6.81 28.83 -7.96
N VAL A 128 -6.22 29.56 -8.87
CA VAL A 128 -6.24 29.26 -10.30
C VAL A 128 -4.94 28.60 -10.67
N ALA A 129 -5.01 27.49 -11.39
CA ALA A 129 -3.82 26.77 -11.83
C ALA A 129 -3.89 26.47 -13.33
N ASP A 130 -2.83 26.86 -14.05
CA ASP A 130 -2.74 26.66 -15.49
C ASP A 130 -2.46 25.16 -15.78
N GLY A 131 -3.08 24.67 -16.84
CA GLY A 131 -2.82 23.29 -17.32
C GLY A 131 -3.58 22.20 -16.59
N LEU A 132 -4.51 22.54 -15.69
CA LEU A 132 -5.42 21.54 -15.11
C LEU A 132 -6.48 21.11 -16.14
N PRO A 133 -6.76 19.80 -16.27
CA PRO A 133 -7.82 19.30 -17.15
C PRO A 133 -9.22 19.62 -16.59
N SER A 134 -9.39 19.56 -15.27
CA SER A 134 -10.62 19.92 -14.56
C SER A 134 -10.30 20.64 -13.25
N PRO A 135 -11.24 21.39 -12.66
CA PRO A 135 -11.15 21.85 -11.29
C PRO A 135 -10.92 20.66 -10.35
N CYS A 136 -10.27 20.89 -9.22
CA CYS A 136 -10.08 19.82 -8.22
C CYS A 136 -9.87 20.37 -6.82
N LEU A 137 -10.33 19.58 -5.83
CA LEU A 137 -9.95 19.73 -4.44
C LEU A 137 -8.66 18.94 -4.20
N PHE A 138 -7.59 19.59 -3.79
CA PHE A 138 -6.32 18.93 -3.51
C PHE A 138 -5.74 19.32 -2.16
N GLY A 139 -5.17 18.34 -1.45
CA GLY A 139 -4.54 18.50 -0.16
C GLY A 139 -5.21 17.67 0.93
N LEU A 140 -4.41 16.86 1.66
CA LEU A 140 -4.93 15.96 2.70
C LEU A 140 -5.24 16.72 4.01
N ILE A 141 -4.26 17.49 4.50
CA ILE A 141 -4.37 18.20 5.78
C ILE A 141 -4.90 19.63 5.58
N HIS A 142 -4.40 20.30 4.56
CA HIS A 142 -4.77 21.66 4.20
C HIS A 142 -5.34 21.66 2.77
N PRO A 143 -6.59 21.22 2.59
CA PRO A 143 -7.20 21.16 1.28
C PRO A 143 -7.44 22.57 0.72
N ALA A 144 -7.24 22.70 -0.59
CA ALA A 144 -7.51 23.91 -1.35
C ALA A 144 -8.22 23.55 -2.66
N ILE A 145 -9.03 24.47 -3.16
CA ILE A 145 -9.72 24.32 -4.44
C ILE A 145 -8.83 24.94 -5.54
N TYR A 146 -8.62 24.19 -6.60
CA TYR A 146 -7.87 24.62 -7.77
C TYR A 146 -8.80 24.70 -8.96
N LEU A 147 -8.94 25.90 -9.51
CA LEU A 147 -9.76 26.20 -10.68
C LEU A 147 -8.91 26.18 -11.94
N ASN A 148 -9.49 25.76 -13.03
CA ASN A 148 -8.89 25.88 -14.36
C ASN A 148 -9.58 27.00 -15.16
N ASP A 149 -9.00 27.36 -16.29
CA ASP A 149 -9.57 28.40 -17.18
C ASP A 149 -10.97 28.05 -17.70
N ALA A 150 -11.27 26.75 -17.85
CA ALA A 150 -12.60 26.33 -18.31
C ALA A 150 -13.69 26.62 -17.27
N ALA A 151 -13.38 26.38 -15.98
CA ALA A 151 -14.30 26.72 -14.89
C ALA A 151 -14.54 28.25 -14.80
N LEU A 152 -13.51 29.04 -14.96
CA LEU A 152 -13.64 30.50 -14.93
C LEU A 152 -14.48 31.04 -16.10
N ARG A 153 -14.40 30.41 -17.27
CA ARG A 153 -15.18 30.80 -18.46
C ARG A 153 -16.56 30.14 -18.53
N SER A 154 -16.91 29.23 -17.63
CA SER A 154 -18.20 28.52 -17.68
C SER A 154 -19.42 29.44 -17.44
N GLY A 155 -19.24 30.58 -16.77
CA GLY A 155 -20.32 31.41 -16.28
C GLY A 155 -21.08 30.86 -15.08
N HIS A 156 -20.75 29.64 -14.63
CA HIS A 156 -21.37 28.93 -13.53
C HIS A 156 -20.34 28.45 -12.50
N LEU A 157 -19.55 29.41 -11.98
CA LEU A 157 -18.54 29.14 -10.98
C LEU A 157 -19.14 28.61 -9.67
N ASP A 158 -20.36 29.00 -9.36
CA ASP A 158 -21.15 28.50 -8.23
C ASP A 158 -21.35 26.97 -8.29
N HIS A 159 -21.69 26.44 -9.46
CA HIS A 159 -21.85 24.99 -9.66
C HIS A 159 -20.54 24.23 -9.38
N VAL A 160 -19.43 24.76 -9.90
CA VAL A 160 -18.09 24.19 -9.72
C VAL A 160 -17.70 24.20 -8.24
N LEU A 161 -17.87 25.34 -7.58
CA LEU A 161 -17.52 25.47 -6.15
C LEU A 161 -18.39 24.59 -5.26
N VAL A 162 -19.69 24.48 -5.55
CA VAL A 162 -20.58 23.58 -4.80
C VAL A 162 -20.16 22.12 -4.95
N HIS A 163 -19.74 21.70 -6.15
CA HIS A 163 -19.22 20.36 -6.41
C HIS A 163 -17.94 20.11 -5.59
N GLU A 164 -16.92 20.94 -5.71
CA GLU A 164 -15.65 20.80 -5.01
C GLU A 164 -15.80 20.85 -3.47
N LEU A 165 -16.68 21.71 -2.97
CA LEU A 165 -16.99 21.76 -1.53
C LEU A 165 -17.73 20.50 -1.06
N THR A 166 -18.45 19.82 -1.95
CA THR A 166 -19.10 18.56 -1.63
C THR A 166 -18.08 17.45 -1.44
N HIS A 167 -17.06 17.35 -2.29
CA HIS A 167 -15.91 16.45 -2.09
C HIS A 167 -15.24 16.64 -0.72
N ARG A 168 -15.08 17.91 -0.29
CA ARG A 168 -14.55 18.21 1.03
C ARG A 168 -15.44 17.70 2.15
N ARG A 169 -16.76 17.81 2.02
CA ARG A 169 -17.74 17.36 3.02
C ARG A 169 -17.82 15.85 3.12
N HIS A 170 -17.72 15.16 2.00
CA HIS A 170 -17.72 13.69 1.93
C HIS A 170 -16.37 13.08 2.32
N LEU A 171 -15.34 13.92 2.56
CA LEU A 171 -13.99 13.48 2.88
C LEU A 171 -13.36 12.60 1.78
N ASP A 172 -13.66 12.87 0.51
CA ASP A 172 -13.25 12.03 -0.62
C ASP A 172 -11.73 11.95 -0.78
N HIS A 173 -10.98 12.95 -0.32
CA HIS A 173 -9.52 12.92 -0.25
C HIS A 173 -8.99 11.85 0.73
N TRP A 174 -9.73 11.53 1.82
CA TRP A 174 -9.40 10.43 2.70
C TRP A 174 -9.77 9.08 2.11
N TRP A 175 -10.90 9.01 1.40
CA TRP A 175 -11.28 7.82 0.63
C TRP A 175 -10.30 7.53 -0.49
N ALA A 176 -9.76 8.56 -1.16
CA ALA A 176 -8.69 8.40 -2.15
C ALA A 176 -7.43 7.79 -1.52
N LEU A 177 -7.02 8.27 -0.33
CA LEU A 177 -5.89 7.69 0.41
C LEU A 177 -6.16 6.22 0.79
N ALA A 178 -7.36 5.90 1.28
CA ALA A 178 -7.74 4.53 1.62
C ALA A 178 -7.68 3.61 0.40
N ARG A 179 -8.18 4.06 -0.77
CA ARG A 179 -8.06 3.31 -2.03
C ARG A 179 -6.61 3.06 -2.41
N CYS A 180 -5.73 4.07 -2.32
CA CYS A 180 -4.31 3.91 -2.60
C CYS A 180 -3.65 2.89 -1.65
N ALA A 181 -4.00 2.90 -0.36
CA ALA A 181 -3.50 1.92 0.61
C ALA A 181 -3.96 0.49 0.27
N CYS A 182 -5.24 0.30 -0.04
CA CYS A 182 -5.76 -1.00 -0.49
C CYS A 182 -5.06 -1.51 -1.76
N LEU A 183 -4.86 -0.63 -2.75
CA LEU A 183 -4.16 -0.94 -3.99
C LEU A 183 -2.68 -1.29 -3.75
N ALA A 184 -2.00 -0.61 -2.83
CA ALA A 184 -0.62 -0.92 -2.48
C ALA A 184 -0.51 -2.29 -1.80
N VAL A 185 -1.39 -2.62 -0.85
CA VAL A 185 -1.38 -3.90 -0.14
C VAL A 185 -1.75 -5.07 -1.08
N GLN A 186 -2.73 -4.85 -1.96
CA GLN A 186 -3.27 -5.85 -2.88
C GLN A 186 -2.87 -5.59 -4.34
N TRP A 187 -1.65 -5.11 -4.54
CA TRP A 187 -1.16 -4.65 -5.85
C TRP A 187 -1.30 -5.68 -6.97
N PHE A 188 -1.23 -6.96 -6.64
CA PHE A 188 -1.32 -8.09 -7.57
C PHE A 188 -2.76 -8.52 -7.89
N ASN A 189 -3.77 -8.00 -7.15
CA ASN A 189 -5.15 -8.44 -7.28
C ASN A 189 -5.95 -7.50 -8.21
N PRO A 190 -6.33 -7.94 -9.43
CA PRO A 190 -7.05 -7.10 -10.38
C PRO A 190 -8.43 -6.67 -9.89
N LEU A 191 -9.08 -7.46 -9.03
CA LEU A 191 -10.40 -7.11 -8.49
C LEU A 191 -10.35 -5.86 -7.62
N VAL A 192 -9.25 -5.64 -6.90
CA VAL A 192 -9.08 -4.44 -6.07
C VAL A 192 -8.91 -3.18 -6.93
N TRP A 193 -8.26 -3.31 -8.10
CA TRP A 193 -8.15 -2.21 -9.07
C TRP A 193 -9.52 -1.84 -9.65
N ILE A 194 -10.33 -2.85 -10.01
CA ILE A 194 -11.71 -2.63 -10.48
C ILE A 194 -12.55 -1.98 -9.37
N ALA A 195 -12.49 -2.50 -8.14
CA ALA A 195 -13.22 -1.97 -7.00
C ALA A 195 -12.83 -0.51 -6.68
N ALA A 196 -11.54 -0.18 -6.78
CA ALA A 196 -11.07 1.19 -6.62
C ALA A 196 -11.64 2.14 -7.67
N GLY A 197 -11.71 1.69 -8.94
CA GLY A 197 -12.35 2.45 -10.02
C GLY A 197 -13.85 2.68 -9.78
N LEU A 198 -14.58 1.63 -9.40
CA LEU A 198 -16.02 1.73 -9.08
C LEU A 198 -16.26 2.63 -7.86
N SER A 199 -15.47 2.47 -6.79
CA SER A 199 -15.57 3.33 -5.60
C SER A 199 -15.35 4.80 -5.93
N ARG A 200 -14.48 5.12 -6.90
CA ARG A 200 -14.31 6.48 -7.38
C ARG A 200 -15.56 6.99 -8.09
N GLN A 201 -16.14 6.20 -9.01
CA GLN A 201 -17.40 6.57 -9.68
C GLN A 201 -18.54 6.82 -8.69
N ASP A 202 -18.63 5.99 -7.64
CA ASP A 202 -19.62 6.15 -6.58
C ASP A 202 -19.43 7.47 -5.83
N CYS A 203 -18.19 7.86 -5.53
CA CYS A 203 -17.89 9.17 -4.93
C CYS A 203 -18.36 10.33 -5.82
N GLU A 204 -18.04 10.30 -7.12
CA GLU A 204 -18.49 11.31 -8.09
C GLU A 204 -20.01 11.40 -8.15
N THR A 205 -20.69 10.25 -8.29
CA THR A 205 -22.16 10.17 -8.34
C THR A 205 -22.80 10.72 -7.05
N ALA A 206 -22.22 10.41 -5.89
CA ALA A 206 -22.69 10.90 -4.60
C ALA A 206 -22.48 12.43 -4.46
N CYS A 207 -21.35 12.94 -4.97
CA CYS A 207 -21.07 14.36 -5.00
C CYS A 207 -22.03 15.10 -5.90
N ASP A 208 -22.27 14.62 -7.11
CA ASP A 208 -23.23 15.22 -8.04
C ASP A 208 -24.65 15.25 -7.46
N ALA A 209 -25.13 14.13 -6.91
CA ALA A 209 -26.43 14.07 -6.27
C ALA A 209 -26.55 15.05 -5.08
N SER A 210 -25.48 15.24 -4.33
CA SER A 210 -25.45 16.17 -3.19
C SER A 210 -25.34 17.64 -3.63
N ALA A 211 -24.62 17.92 -4.72
CA ALA A 211 -24.52 19.23 -5.32
C ALA A 211 -25.89 19.68 -5.86
N ILE A 212 -26.58 18.82 -6.61
CA ILE A 212 -27.94 19.09 -7.14
C ILE A 212 -28.92 19.37 -6.00
N ARG A 213 -28.89 18.59 -4.91
CA ARG A 213 -29.75 18.85 -3.75
C ARG A 213 -29.49 20.21 -3.09
N ARG A 214 -28.27 20.73 -3.17
CA ARG A 214 -27.92 22.05 -2.62
C ARG A 214 -28.26 23.21 -3.55
N LEU A 215 -28.09 23.01 -4.84
CA LEU A 215 -28.45 24.00 -5.86
C LEU A 215 -29.97 24.10 -6.09
N GLY A 216 -30.67 22.99 -5.87
CA GLY A 216 -32.10 22.83 -6.11
C GLY A 216 -32.41 22.19 -7.46
N GLU A 217 -33.55 21.52 -7.55
CA GLU A 217 -33.99 20.81 -8.77
C GLU A 217 -34.05 21.71 -10.04
N PRO A 218 -34.43 23.02 -9.97
CA PRO A 218 -34.41 23.86 -11.17
C PRO A 218 -33.04 23.99 -11.83
N GLU A 219 -31.96 23.96 -11.02
CA GLU A 219 -30.58 24.10 -11.50
C GLU A 219 -29.98 22.78 -12.05
N ARG A 220 -30.68 21.67 -11.92
CA ARG A 220 -30.16 20.35 -12.31
C ARG A 220 -29.65 20.28 -13.75
N LEU A 221 -30.42 20.82 -14.69
CA LEU A 221 -30.04 20.82 -16.11
C LEU A 221 -28.86 21.76 -16.39
N SER A 222 -28.86 22.93 -15.75
CA SER A 222 -27.76 23.90 -15.84
C SER A 222 -26.48 23.33 -15.29
N TYR A 223 -26.54 22.70 -14.11
CA TYR A 223 -25.42 21.99 -13.48
C TYR A 223 -24.85 20.89 -14.39
N GLY A 224 -25.72 20.00 -14.92
CA GLY A 224 -25.28 18.95 -15.83
C GLY A 224 -24.58 19.48 -17.09
N ARG A 225 -25.08 20.57 -17.68
CA ARG A 225 -24.44 21.22 -18.83
C ARG A 225 -23.08 21.80 -18.47
N THR A 226 -22.93 22.39 -17.30
CA THR A 226 -21.65 22.92 -16.80
C THR A 226 -20.62 21.81 -16.68
N LEU A 227 -20.96 20.66 -16.06
CA LEU A 227 -20.05 19.51 -15.93
C LEU A 227 -19.64 18.95 -17.28
N VAL A 228 -20.60 18.70 -18.17
CA VAL A 228 -20.31 18.18 -19.52
C VAL A 228 -19.44 19.16 -20.30
N GLY A 229 -19.68 20.46 -20.19
CA GLY A 229 -18.87 21.50 -20.81
C GLY A 229 -17.43 21.49 -20.31
N MET A 230 -17.21 21.29 -19.02
CA MET A 230 -15.86 21.19 -18.43
C MET A 230 -15.13 19.95 -18.91
N ILE A 231 -15.80 18.79 -18.94
CA ILE A 231 -15.22 17.54 -19.46
C ILE A 231 -14.83 17.68 -20.93
N ALA A 232 -15.71 18.26 -21.76
CA ALA A 232 -15.43 18.50 -23.17
C ALA A 232 -14.24 19.46 -23.40
N ALA A 233 -14.08 20.45 -22.54
CA ALA A 233 -12.95 21.39 -22.57
C ALA A 233 -11.65 20.71 -22.09
N GLY A 234 -11.71 19.84 -21.09
CA GLY A 234 -10.58 19.07 -20.54
C GLY A 234 -10.09 17.97 -21.49
N SER A 235 -10.99 17.29 -22.17
CA SER A 235 -10.68 16.17 -23.10
C SER A 235 -9.85 16.61 -24.33
N ARG A 236 -9.75 17.88 -24.61
CA ARG A 236 -8.89 18.40 -25.68
C ARG A 236 -7.40 18.43 -25.33
N ARG A 237 -7.04 18.13 -24.08
CA ARG A 237 -5.63 17.97 -23.67
C ARG A 237 -5.39 16.48 -23.37
N PRO A 238 -4.28 15.88 -23.86
CA PRO A 238 -3.99 14.49 -23.53
C PRO A 238 -3.81 14.40 -22.02
N SER A 239 -4.79 13.77 -21.35
CA SER A 239 -4.68 13.43 -19.94
C SER A 239 -3.58 12.40 -19.80
N ALA A 240 -2.55 12.71 -19.04
CA ALA A 240 -1.59 11.70 -18.62
C ALA A 240 -2.38 10.66 -17.78
N LEU A 241 -2.22 9.39 -18.11
CA LEU A 241 -2.89 8.23 -17.47
C LEU A 241 -2.76 8.20 -15.92
N LEU A 242 -1.92 9.06 -15.37
CA LEU A 242 -1.61 9.21 -13.95
C LEU A 242 -2.57 10.09 -13.16
N GLU A 243 -3.32 10.98 -13.81
CA GLU A 243 -4.31 11.84 -13.12
C GLU A 243 -5.52 11.05 -12.62
N THR A 244 -5.78 9.89 -13.18
CA THR A 244 -6.94 9.07 -12.83
C THR A 244 -6.80 8.31 -11.51
N ALA A 245 -5.61 8.20 -10.94
CA ALA A 245 -5.39 7.48 -9.69
C ALA A 245 -5.41 8.37 -8.43
N THR A 246 -5.31 9.71 -8.59
CA THR A 246 -5.07 10.64 -7.48
C THR A 246 -6.12 11.75 -7.33
N THR A 247 -7.04 11.90 -8.29
CA THR A 247 -8.20 12.79 -8.18
C THR A 247 -9.48 12.04 -7.97
#